data_7b62187ac4c5b71efb907a41b3f104af
#
_entry.id   7b62187ac4c5b71efb907a41b3f104af
#
_cell.length_a   1.000
_cell.length_b   1.000
_cell.length_c   1.000
_cell.angle_alpha   90.00
_cell.angle_beta   90.00
_cell.angle_gamma   90.00
#
_symmetry.space_group_name_H-M   'P 1'
#
loop_
_entity.id
_entity.type
_entity.pdbx_description
1 polymer ?
#
loop_
_entity_poly.entity_id
_entity_poly.type
_entity_poly.pdbx_seq_one_letter_code
_entity_poly.pdbx_strand_id
1 'polypeptide(L)'
;MNKRAALRGIGLLSVAVLSSGILVACSEDKPQFNAIDLTGADYAKDFALADPQGRTRTLADFRGKVVAMFFGYTHCPDFCPTTMAELAQVKQSLGAEGKRLQAIFVTVDPERDTAENLKSYVTAFDPEFVALRPENEQQLSALAKDFKVYYKKVEGKSPGSYTM
;
A
#
# COMPACT_ATOMS: atom_id res chain seq x y z
N MET A 1 -2.47 80.13 11.51
CA MET A 1 -2.92 78.70 11.24
C MET A 1 -1.78 77.97 10.57
N ASN A 2 -1.14 77.11 11.35
CA ASN A 2 0.12 76.47 10.97
C ASN A 2 -0.10 75.28 9.99
N LYS A 3 0.31 75.48 8.75
CA LYS A 3 0.27 74.45 7.66
C LYS A 3 1.23 73.21 7.83
N ARG A 4 1.93 73.19 8.99
CA ARG A 4 2.92 72.11 9.27
C ARG A 4 2.36 70.94 10.09
N ALA A 5 1.13 71.02 10.58
CA ALA A 5 0.52 69.92 11.38
C ALA A 5 -0.28 68.94 10.55
N ALA A 6 -0.64 69.25 9.29
CA ALA A 6 -1.47 68.42 8.46
C ALA A 6 -0.71 67.26 7.72
N LEU A 7 0.63 67.33 7.64
CA LEU A 7 1.45 66.35 6.88
C LEU A 7 1.98 65.17 7.73
N ARG A 8 1.81 65.20 9.07
CA ARG A 8 2.27 64.12 9.96
C ARG A 8 1.22 63.03 10.23
N GLY A 9 -0.06 63.31 9.89
CA GLY A 9 -1.15 62.33 10.12
C GLY A 9 -1.35 61.28 9.00
N ILE A 10 -0.85 61.52 7.80
CA ILE A 10 -1.11 60.67 6.64
C ILE A 10 -0.08 59.52 6.53
N GLY A 11 1.10 59.70 7.15
CA GLY A 11 2.16 58.68 7.08
C GLY A 11 1.96 57.45 7.97
N LEU A 12 1.16 57.55 9.02
CA LEU A 12 0.95 56.48 10.02
C LEU A 12 -0.19 55.52 9.64
N LEU A 13 -1.15 55.96 8.81
CA LEU A 13 -2.24 55.10 8.37
C LEU A 13 -1.85 54.17 7.20
N SER A 14 -0.82 54.52 6.42
CA SER A 14 -0.41 53.73 5.23
C SER A 14 0.44 52.51 5.58
N VAL A 15 1.06 52.47 6.75
CA VAL A 15 1.90 51.31 7.18
C VAL A 15 1.07 50.20 7.82
N ALA A 16 -0.09 50.52 8.38
CA ALA A 16 -0.96 49.53 9.06
C ALA A 16 -1.76 48.65 8.10
N VAL A 17 -1.94 49.04 6.83
CA VAL A 17 -2.71 48.31 5.84
C VAL A 17 -1.85 47.26 5.09
N LEU A 18 -0.53 47.41 5.07
CA LEU A 18 0.38 46.48 4.39
C LEU A 18 0.77 45.23 5.18
N SER A 19 0.47 45.20 6.50
CA SER A 19 0.83 44.05 7.35
C SER A 19 -0.27 43.00 7.51
N SER A 20 -1.46 43.17 6.92
CA SER A 20 -2.60 42.24 7.06
C SER A 20 -2.73 41.23 5.92
N GLY A 21 -1.78 41.15 5.03
CA GLY A 21 -1.91 40.39 3.75
C GLY A 21 -1.18 39.07 3.63
N ILE A 22 -0.50 38.54 4.64
CA ILE A 22 0.29 37.30 4.47
C ILE A 22 -0.02 36.31 5.59
N LEU A 23 -1.27 35.86 5.63
CA LEU A 23 -1.65 34.59 6.21
C LEU A 23 -2.38 33.76 5.12
N VAL A 24 -1.69 33.47 4.04
CA VAL A 24 -2.07 32.35 3.16
C VAL A 24 -1.72 31.11 3.96
N ALA A 25 -2.69 30.60 4.73
CA ALA A 25 -2.62 29.26 5.29
C ALA A 25 -2.43 28.32 4.12
N CYS A 26 -1.27 27.66 4.03
CA CYS A 26 -1.10 26.46 3.21
C CYS A 26 -2.04 25.42 3.80
N SER A 27 -3.26 25.37 3.29
CA SER A 27 -4.12 24.22 3.45
C SER A 27 -3.47 23.12 2.58
N GLU A 28 -2.73 22.20 3.20
CA GLU A 28 -2.38 20.97 2.53
C GLU A 28 -3.70 20.25 2.23
N ASP A 29 -4.10 20.27 0.97
CA ASP A 29 -5.20 19.42 0.49
C ASP A 29 -4.79 17.96 0.73
N LYS A 30 -5.30 17.37 1.81
CA LYS A 30 -5.10 15.96 2.07
C LYS A 30 -5.76 15.17 0.96
N PRO A 31 -5.05 14.21 0.34
CA PRO A 31 -5.64 13.37 -0.69
C PRO A 31 -6.86 12.65 -0.13
N GLN A 32 -7.98 12.72 -0.85
CA GLN A 32 -9.18 11.98 -0.48
C GLN A 32 -9.13 10.60 -1.13
N PHE A 33 -9.23 9.55 -0.32
CA PHE A 33 -9.27 8.18 -0.77
C PHE A 33 -10.71 7.64 -0.75
N ASN A 34 -11.06 6.82 -1.75
CA ASN A 34 -12.32 6.05 -1.76
C ASN A 34 -12.23 4.77 -0.88
N ALA A 35 -11.18 4.63 -0.09
CA ALA A 35 -10.91 3.54 0.82
C ALA A 35 -10.68 4.09 2.23
N ILE A 36 -10.56 3.19 3.21
CA ILE A 36 -10.24 3.58 4.58
C ILE A 36 -8.79 4.07 4.62
N ASP A 37 -8.60 5.34 4.98
CA ASP A 37 -7.28 5.92 5.20
C ASP A 37 -6.73 5.45 6.56
N LEU A 38 -5.61 4.74 6.52
CA LEU A 38 -4.88 4.21 7.67
C LEU A 38 -3.58 4.99 7.94
N THR A 39 -3.46 6.20 7.41
CA THR A 39 -2.27 7.04 7.61
C THR A 39 -2.00 7.24 9.11
N GLY A 40 -0.78 6.91 9.55
CA GLY A 40 -0.38 7.00 10.95
C GLY A 40 -0.70 5.76 11.80
N ALA A 41 -1.28 4.71 11.23
CA ALA A 41 -1.44 3.43 11.93
C ALA A 41 -0.07 2.88 12.38
N ASP A 42 -0.05 2.20 13.52
CA ASP A 42 1.18 1.65 14.12
C ASP A 42 1.37 0.15 13.85
N TYR A 43 0.68 -0.39 12.85
CA TYR A 43 0.76 -1.77 12.37
C TYR A 43 1.04 -1.83 10.87
N ALA A 44 1.34 -3.02 10.35
CA ALA A 44 1.63 -3.28 8.93
C ALA A 44 2.73 -2.36 8.33
N LYS A 45 3.77 -2.07 9.13
CA LYS A 45 4.81 -1.10 8.77
C LYS A 45 5.93 -1.68 7.93
N ASP A 46 6.20 -2.98 8.08
CA ASP A 46 7.25 -3.68 7.35
C ASP A 46 7.01 -5.19 7.38
N PHE A 47 7.77 -5.89 6.58
CA PHE A 47 7.83 -7.35 6.53
C PHE A 47 9.24 -7.80 6.13
N ALA A 48 9.59 -9.05 6.42
CA ALA A 48 10.79 -9.71 5.93
C ALA A 48 10.41 -11.12 5.51
N LEU A 49 10.18 -11.34 4.21
CA LEU A 49 9.67 -12.58 3.65
C LEU A 49 10.49 -13.03 2.45
N ALA A 50 10.59 -14.33 2.23
CA ALA A 50 11.28 -14.89 1.08
C ALA A 50 10.47 -14.72 -0.22
N ASP A 51 11.13 -14.28 -1.28
CA ASP A 51 10.58 -14.36 -2.64
C ASP A 51 10.86 -15.78 -3.24
N PRO A 52 10.26 -16.12 -4.39
CA PRO A 52 10.49 -17.44 -5.01
C PRO A 52 11.94 -17.75 -5.38
N GLN A 53 12.83 -16.76 -5.38
CA GLN A 53 14.26 -16.95 -5.61
C GLN A 53 15.03 -17.14 -4.29
N GLY A 54 14.34 -17.18 -3.16
CA GLY A 54 14.95 -17.33 -1.83
C GLY A 54 15.55 -16.04 -1.27
N ARG A 55 15.31 -14.89 -1.91
CA ARG A 55 15.80 -13.59 -1.40
C ARG A 55 14.83 -13.04 -0.38
N THR A 56 15.33 -12.59 0.75
CA THR A 56 14.51 -11.85 1.70
C THR A 56 14.13 -10.51 1.10
N ARG A 57 12.83 -10.21 1.09
CA ARG A 57 12.26 -8.94 0.63
C ARG A 57 11.65 -8.22 1.82
N THR A 58 11.77 -6.91 1.80
CA THR A 58 11.20 -5.99 2.79
C THR A 58 10.43 -4.89 2.08
N LEU A 59 9.65 -4.09 2.81
CA LEU A 59 8.94 -2.95 2.22
C LEU A 59 9.94 -1.93 1.61
N ALA A 60 11.14 -1.84 2.16
CA ALA A 60 12.20 -0.94 1.66
C ALA A 60 12.61 -1.25 0.21
N ASP A 61 12.48 -2.49 -0.26
CA ASP A 61 12.79 -2.88 -1.65
C ASP A 61 11.82 -2.26 -2.67
N PHE A 62 10.68 -1.78 -2.21
CA PHE A 62 9.63 -1.23 -3.05
C PHE A 62 9.48 0.29 -2.90
N ARG A 63 10.48 0.98 -2.35
CA ARG A 63 10.46 2.44 -2.21
C ARG A 63 10.21 3.12 -3.55
N GLY A 64 9.40 4.18 -3.53
CA GLY A 64 9.00 4.93 -4.74
C GLY A 64 7.86 4.28 -5.52
N LYS A 65 7.35 3.13 -5.06
CA LYS A 65 6.17 2.47 -5.64
C LYS A 65 4.96 2.55 -4.71
N VAL A 66 3.79 2.47 -5.30
CA VAL A 66 2.55 2.17 -4.61
C VAL A 66 2.47 0.66 -4.49
N VAL A 67 2.49 0.14 -3.27
CA VAL A 67 2.44 -1.30 -3.00
C VAL A 67 0.99 -1.72 -2.76
N ALA A 68 0.47 -2.61 -3.60
CA ALA A 68 -0.78 -3.31 -3.39
C ALA A 68 -0.47 -4.72 -2.88
N MET A 69 -0.66 -4.95 -1.58
CA MET A 69 -0.41 -6.24 -0.95
C MET A 69 -1.71 -7.02 -0.82
N PHE A 70 -1.70 -8.27 -1.27
CA PHE A 70 -2.83 -9.18 -1.23
C PHE A 70 -2.42 -10.51 -0.57
N PHE A 71 -3.21 -10.94 0.42
CA PHE A 71 -3.02 -12.23 1.10
C PHE A 71 -3.96 -13.27 0.50
N GLY A 72 -3.41 -14.40 0.08
CA GLY A 72 -4.17 -15.43 -0.61
C GLY A 72 -3.42 -16.77 -0.66
N TYR A 73 -3.88 -17.69 -1.48
CA TYR A 73 -3.21 -18.97 -1.74
C TYR A 73 -3.48 -19.43 -3.18
N THR A 74 -2.56 -20.19 -3.78
CA THR A 74 -2.64 -20.54 -5.22
C THR A 74 -3.80 -21.47 -5.55
N HIS A 75 -4.28 -22.25 -4.60
CA HIS A 75 -5.42 -23.17 -4.76
C HIS A 75 -6.79 -22.50 -4.50
N CYS A 76 -6.83 -21.19 -4.35
CA CYS A 76 -8.07 -20.45 -4.24
C CYS A 76 -8.84 -20.49 -5.56
N PRO A 77 -10.10 -20.97 -5.58
CA PRO A 77 -10.78 -21.25 -6.84
C PRO A 77 -11.31 -20.00 -7.56
N ASP A 78 -11.50 -18.87 -6.86
CA ASP A 78 -12.25 -17.73 -7.39
C ASP A 78 -11.64 -16.37 -7.01
N PHE A 79 -11.68 -15.97 -5.75
CA PHE A 79 -11.33 -14.61 -5.33
C PHE A 79 -9.88 -14.23 -5.63
N CYS A 80 -8.92 -15.13 -5.37
CA CYS A 80 -7.51 -14.80 -5.55
C CYS A 80 -7.14 -14.55 -7.01
N PRO A 81 -7.50 -15.42 -7.99
CA PRO A 81 -7.19 -15.15 -9.39
C PRO A 81 -7.94 -13.92 -9.92
N THR A 82 -9.19 -13.69 -9.50
CA THR A 82 -9.95 -12.49 -9.88
C THR A 82 -9.25 -11.22 -9.41
N THR A 83 -8.86 -11.15 -8.13
CA THR A 83 -8.15 -9.98 -7.58
C THR A 83 -6.82 -9.73 -8.28
N MET A 84 -6.05 -10.79 -8.57
CA MET A 84 -4.77 -10.64 -9.27
C MET A 84 -4.97 -10.14 -10.70
N ALA A 85 -6.00 -10.63 -11.40
CA ALA A 85 -6.36 -10.15 -12.74
C ALA A 85 -6.80 -8.68 -12.72
N GLU A 86 -7.60 -8.26 -11.73
CA GLU A 86 -8.00 -6.87 -11.55
C GLU A 86 -6.80 -5.95 -11.31
N LEU A 87 -5.84 -6.36 -10.46
CA LEU A 87 -4.61 -5.60 -10.23
C LEU A 87 -3.79 -5.44 -11.52
N ALA A 88 -3.72 -6.50 -12.35
CA ALA A 88 -3.05 -6.42 -13.65
C ALA A 88 -3.76 -5.45 -14.60
N GLN A 89 -5.10 -5.46 -14.64
CA GLN A 89 -5.90 -4.52 -15.43
C GLN A 89 -5.72 -3.08 -14.95
N VAL A 90 -5.73 -2.83 -13.64
CA VAL A 90 -5.46 -1.50 -13.07
C VAL A 90 -4.07 -1.03 -13.48
N LYS A 91 -3.04 -1.87 -13.34
CA LYS A 91 -1.69 -1.53 -13.76
C LYS A 91 -1.61 -1.17 -15.23
N GLN A 92 -2.30 -1.93 -16.09
CA GLN A 92 -2.37 -1.67 -17.53
C GLN A 92 -3.11 -0.35 -17.83
N SER A 93 -4.22 -0.07 -17.15
CA SER A 93 -5.02 1.14 -17.37
C SER A 93 -4.28 2.43 -16.97
N LEU A 94 -3.33 2.32 -16.04
CA LEU A 94 -2.45 3.43 -15.62
C LEU A 94 -1.38 3.78 -16.66
N GLY A 95 -1.21 2.99 -17.72
CA GLY A 95 -0.22 3.23 -18.77
C GLY A 95 1.20 3.37 -18.21
N ALA A 96 1.86 4.48 -18.47
CA ALA A 96 3.24 4.73 -18.00
C ALA A 96 3.35 4.74 -16.46
N GLU A 97 2.33 5.23 -15.75
CA GLU A 97 2.28 5.26 -14.28
C GLU A 97 2.10 3.87 -13.67
N GLY A 98 1.63 2.88 -14.43
CA GLY A 98 1.49 1.51 -13.98
C GLY A 98 2.80 0.88 -13.49
N LYS A 99 3.95 1.38 -13.96
CA LYS A 99 5.28 0.96 -13.46
C LYS A 99 5.49 1.31 -11.98
N ARG A 100 4.74 2.26 -11.46
CA ARG A 100 4.78 2.64 -10.03
C ARG A 100 3.91 1.75 -9.17
N LEU A 101 2.99 0.98 -9.75
CA LEU A 101 2.19 0.00 -9.01
C LEU A 101 2.95 -1.32 -8.89
N GLN A 102 3.15 -1.77 -7.66
CA GLN A 102 3.72 -3.07 -7.34
C GLN A 102 2.69 -3.93 -6.63
N ALA A 103 2.17 -4.95 -7.31
CA ALA A 103 1.38 -5.98 -6.65
C ALA A 103 2.29 -6.99 -5.96
N ILE A 104 1.96 -7.30 -4.71
CA ILE A 104 2.64 -8.31 -3.88
C ILE A 104 1.58 -9.32 -3.42
N PHE A 105 1.75 -10.56 -3.80
CA PHE A 105 0.95 -11.68 -3.34
C PHE A 105 1.67 -12.37 -2.17
N VAL A 106 1.05 -12.42 -1.00
CA VAL A 106 1.59 -13.10 0.18
C VAL A 106 0.77 -14.36 0.43
N THR A 107 1.41 -15.52 0.37
CA THR A 107 0.67 -16.75 0.62
C THR A 107 0.32 -16.94 2.10
N VAL A 108 -0.91 -17.36 2.33
CA VAL A 108 -1.40 -17.84 3.65
C VAL A 108 -1.38 -19.36 3.75
N ASP A 109 -0.84 -20.05 2.73
CA ASP A 109 -0.72 -21.50 2.67
C ASP A 109 0.70 -21.94 2.28
N PRO A 110 1.70 -21.63 3.10
CA PRO A 110 3.09 -21.93 2.76
C PRO A 110 3.36 -23.45 2.69
N GLU A 111 2.42 -24.27 3.16
CA GLU A 111 2.54 -25.75 3.08
C GLU A 111 2.38 -26.25 1.65
N ARG A 112 1.38 -25.76 0.90
CA ARG A 112 1.12 -26.17 -0.51
C ARG A 112 1.74 -25.23 -1.53
N ASP A 113 1.89 -23.97 -1.21
CA ASP A 113 2.38 -22.94 -2.11
C ASP A 113 3.92 -22.95 -2.14
N THR A 114 4.48 -23.80 -3.01
CA THR A 114 5.93 -23.83 -3.22
C THR A 114 6.43 -22.56 -3.92
N ALA A 115 7.72 -22.29 -3.85
CA ALA A 115 8.35 -21.16 -4.54
C ALA A 115 8.07 -21.18 -6.05
N GLU A 116 8.11 -22.36 -6.68
CA GLU A 116 7.85 -22.54 -8.11
C GLU A 116 6.39 -22.25 -8.46
N ASN A 117 5.44 -22.80 -7.67
CA ASN A 117 4.01 -22.55 -7.87
C ASN A 117 3.68 -21.06 -7.72
N LEU A 118 4.21 -20.42 -6.69
CA LEU A 118 4.01 -18.99 -6.44
C LEU A 118 4.55 -18.13 -7.58
N LYS A 119 5.77 -18.44 -8.06
CA LYS A 119 6.35 -17.73 -9.20
C LYS A 119 5.44 -17.86 -10.43
N SER A 120 5.09 -19.09 -10.80
CA SER A 120 4.24 -19.35 -11.96
C SER A 120 2.89 -18.67 -11.84
N TYR A 121 2.29 -18.72 -10.64
CA TYR A 121 0.99 -18.13 -10.37
C TYR A 121 0.99 -16.60 -10.60
N VAL A 122 1.88 -15.87 -9.94
CA VAL A 122 1.84 -14.39 -10.04
C VAL A 122 2.27 -13.87 -11.40
N THR A 123 3.24 -14.53 -12.05
CA THR A 123 3.71 -14.12 -13.38
C THR A 123 2.73 -14.41 -14.50
N ALA A 124 1.73 -15.27 -14.27
CA ALA A 124 0.63 -15.48 -15.21
C ALA A 124 -0.28 -14.23 -15.36
N PHE A 125 -0.32 -13.36 -14.36
CA PHE A 125 -1.08 -12.11 -14.39
C PHE A 125 -0.23 -10.93 -14.88
N ASP A 126 0.97 -10.79 -14.34
CA ASP A 126 1.95 -9.76 -14.74
C ASP A 126 3.36 -10.20 -14.36
N PRO A 127 4.35 -10.11 -15.27
CA PRO A 127 5.72 -10.56 -15.02
C PRO A 127 6.45 -9.78 -13.91
N GLU A 128 5.97 -8.59 -13.55
CA GLU A 128 6.55 -7.77 -12.47
C GLU A 128 5.87 -7.98 -11.12
N PHE A 129 4.81 -8.79 -11.05
CA PHE A 129 4.19 -9.12 -9.77
C PHE A 129 5.11 -9.99 -8.93
N VAL A 130 5.10 -9.76 -7.63
CA VAL A 130 5.97 -10.45 -6.67
C VAL A 130 5.14 -11.33 -5.77
N ALA A 131 5.56 -12.58 -5.61
CA ALA A 131 5.05 -13.45 -4.56
C ALA A 131 6.00 -13.46 -3.37
N LEU A 132 5.44 -13.55 -2.16
CA LEU A 132 6.19 -13.68 -0.92
C LEU A 132 5.64 -14.86 -0.11
N ARG A 133 6.54 -15.58 0.53
CA ARG A 133 6.21 -16.80 1.28
C ARG A 133 6.79 -16.73 2.68
N PRO A 134 5.94 -16.82 3.73
CA PRO A 134 6.40 -17.10 5.08
C PRO A 134 7.12 -18.47 5.15
N GLU A 135 8.18 -18.57 5.91
CA GLU A 135 8.97 -19.81 6.05
C GLU A 135 8.20 -20.92 6.79
N ASN A 136 7.34 -20.50 7.71
CA ASN A 136 6.58 -21.42 8.57
C ASN A 136 5.31 -20.73 9.10
N GLU A 137 4.47 -21.52 9.76
CA GLU A 137 3.21 -21.07 10.36
C GLU A 137 3.41 -19.99 11.44
N GLN A 138 4.49 -20.03 12.19
CA GLN A 138 4.76 -19.01 13.22
C GLN A 138 5.01 -17.65 12.58
N GLN A 139 5.78 -17.58 11.49
CA GLN A 139 6.02 -16.35 10.75
C GLN A 139 4.73 -15.85 10.08
N LEU A 140 3.94 -16.75 9.49
CA LEU A 140 2.64 -16.43 8.92
C LEU A 140 1.69 -15.83 9.96
N SER A 141 1.57 -16.47 11.11
CA SER A 141 0.70 -16.00 12.20
C SER A 141 1.11 -14.63 12.73
N ALA A 142 2.40 -14.39 12.91
CA ALA A 142 2.92 -13.09 13.32
C ALA A 142 2.63 -12.00 12.28
N LEU A 143 2.86 -12.29 11.01
CA LEU A 143 2.58 -11.38 9.89
C LEU A 143 1.08 -11.06 9.78
N ALA A 144 0.22 -12.08 9.82
CA ALA A 144 -1.23 -11.90 9.74
C ALA A 144 -1.76 -11.04 10.89
N LYS A 145 -1.24 -11.24 12.11
CA LYS A 145 -1.58 -10.41 13.27
C LYS A 145 -1.17 -8.96 13.07
N ASP A 146 0.04 -8.72 12.54
CA ASP A 146 0.54 -7.37 12.29
C ASP A 146 -0.25 -6.67 11.18
N PHE A 147 -0.53 -7.38 10.08
CA PHE A 147 -1.31 -6.83 8.95
C PHE A 147 -2.83 -6.88 9.16
N LYS A 148 -3.31 -7.34 10.33
CA LYS A 148 -4.75 -7.48 10.66
C LYS A 148 -5.51 -8.38 9.67
N VAL A 149 -4.82 -9.39 9.15
CA VAL A 149 -5.38 -10.37 8.23
C VAL A 149 -5.87 -11.58 9.02
N TYR A 150 -7.08 -12.03 8.71
CA TYR A 150 -7.63 -13.27 9.24
C TYR A 150 -7.51 -14.37 8.19
N TYR A 151 -7.00 -15.52 8.57
CA TYR A 151 -7.01 -16.74 7.77
C TYR A 151 -7.35 -17.94 8.65
N LYS A 152 -7.89 -18.99 8.05
CA LYS A 152 -8.25 -20.22 8.76
C LYS A 152 -8.24 -21.39 7.79
N LYS A 153 -7.51 -22.45 8.16
CA LYS A 153 -7.57 -23.73 7.46
C LYS A 153 -8.91 -24.40 7.77
N VAL A 154 -9.67 -24.73 6.75
CA VAL A 154 -10.95 -25.42 6.84
C VAL A 154 -10.85 -26.73 6.07
N GLU A 155 -10.96 -27.85 6.76
CA GLU A 155 -10.90 -29.19 6.16
C GLU A 155 -12.04 -29.38 5.15
N GLY A 156 -11.68 -29.95 4.01
CA GLY A 156 -12.62 -30.31 2.95
C GLY A 156 -13.29 -31.66 3.18
N LYS A 157 -14.15 -32.05 2.24
CA LYS A 157 -14.88 -33.32 2.31
C LYS A 157 -14.02 -34.55 2.00
N SER A 158 -12.94 -34.41 1.29
CA SER A 158 -12.02 -35.48 0.92
C SER A 158 -10.79 -35.49 1.84
N PRO A 159 -10.23 -36.67 2.18
CA PRO A 159 -9.02 -36.74 2.99
C PRO A 159 -7.88 -35.89 2.40
N GLY A 160 -7.29 -35.00 3.22
CA GLY A 160 -6.20 -34.12 2.83
C GLY A 160 -6.61 -32.89 2.00
N SER A 161 -7.90 -32.71 1.67
CA SER A 161 -8.38 -31.50 1.03
C SER A 161 -8.71 -30.43 2.09
N TYR A 162 -8.35 -29.18 1.79
CA TYR A 162 -8.73 -28.02 2.65
C TYR A 162 -8.75 -26.72 1.85
N THR A 163 -9.41 -25.71 2.42
CA THR A 163 -9.37 -24.31 1.98
C THR A 163 -8.79 -23.44 3.09
N MET A 164 -8.28 -22.27 2.68
CA MET A 164 -7.78 -21.26 3.62
C MET A 164 -8.79 -20.14 3.78
#